data_db208baad959aa86628bd3901f0d9534
#
_entry.id   db208baad959aa86628bd3901f0d9534
#
_cell.length_a   1.000
_cell.length_b   1.000
_cell.length_c   1.000
_cell.angle_alpha   90.00
_cell.angle_beta   90.00
_cell.angle_gamma   90.00
#
_symmetry.space_group_name_H-M   'P 1'
#
loop_
_entity.id
_entity.type
_entity.pdbx_description
1 polymer ?
#
loop_
_entity_poly.entity_id
_entity_poly.type
_entity_poly.pdbx_seq_one_letter_code
_entity_poly.pdbx_strand_id
1 'polypeptide(L)'
;MINRRTIVLIPTFNDWEAANLLLSDLDQALADRELSPEVLFVDDGSTQPMPPGFADRPFTTLRSVDVLQLRRNLGHQRAIAVGLVFVYQNLPCTALVVMDADGEDRPADIPLLIAEFDRAGQLGNPGSIVFAARAKRLERLSFRALYRLYRVIHLLLTGDQVRVGNFSVVPFESLAKLVVVPEIWNHYAAAVIRSRVAFRSIPIARGKRLVGKSKMNFIALLLHGLSAFFVYGDIVGARLLIAIALALIVEVLLVAAGVAVWFTTIPNVAVLAAYVAAILGILLLQAIPVALILVFTVIGSRVNAGFLPLRDCPYFVSSVQRVFPCA
;
A
#
# COMPACT_ATOMS: atom_id res chain seq x y z
N MET A 1 -18.42 -10.61 28.52
CA MET A 1 -17.43 -10.13 27.51
C MET A 1 -17.93 -10.53 26.14
N ILE A 2 -17.99 -9.59 25.20
CA ILE A 2 -18.43 -9.88 23.82
C ILE A 2 -17.30 -10.72 23.19
N ASN A 3 -17.62 -11.95 22.82
CA ASN A 3 -16.68 -12.84 22.12
C ASN A 3 -16.26 -12.14 20.79
N ARG A 4 -15.13 -11.44 20.82
CA ARG A 4 -14.65 -10.59 19.72
C ARG A 4 -14.01 -11.47 18.66
N ARG A 5 -14.71 -11.68 17.54
CA ARG A 5 -14.12 -12.39 16.40
C ARG A 5 -13.07 -11.52 15.74
N THR A 6 -11.81 -11.95 15.81
CA THR A 6 -10.68 -11.32 15.18
C THR A 6 -10.11 -12.23 14.12
N ILE A 7 -9.83 -11.69 12.94
CA ILE A 7 -9.19 -12.41 11.82
C ILE A 7 -7.82 -11.80 11.59
N VAL A 8 -6.82 -12.65 11.35
CA VAL A 8 -5.48 -12.24 10.93
C VAL A 8 -5.29 -12.66 9.46
N LEU A 9 -5.20 -11.68 8.57
CA LEU A 9 -5.03 -11.87 7.13
C LEU A 9 -3.55 -11.73 6.78
N ILE A 10 -2.98 -12.74 6.14
CA ILE A 10 -1.56 -12.85 5.85
C ILE A 10 -1.38 -13.25 4.38
N PRO A 11 -1.00 -12.31 3.47
CA PRO A 11 -0.61 -12.66 2.12
C PRO A 11 0.70 -13.44 2.12
N THR A 12 0.76 -14.54 1.34
CA THR A 12 1.95 -15.38 1.22
C THR A 12 2.22 -15.77 -0.22
N PHE A 13 3.50 -15.91 -0.59
CA PHE A 13 3.93 -16.42 -1.89
C PHE A 13 5.27 -17.13 -1.76
N ASN A 14 5.29 -18.45 -1.90
CA ASN A 14 6.50 -19.28 -1.76
C ASN A 14 7.27 -19.03 -0.44
N ASP A 15 6.56 -18.76 0.65
CA ASP A 15 7.12 -18.41 1.96
C ASP A 15 6.51 -19.28 3.08
N TRP A 16 6.21 -20.54 2.76
CA TRP A 16 5.53 -21.47 3.69
C TRP A 16 6.28 -21.71 4.98
N GLU A 17 7.63 -21.74 4.93
CA GLU A 17 8.47 -21.91 6.12
C GLU A 17 8.32 -20.71 7.08
N ALA A 18 8.41 -19.49 6.56
CA ALA A 18 8.19 -18.28 7.37
C ALA A 18 6.75 -18.23 7.91
N ALA A 19 5.75 -18.58 7.06
CA ALA A 19 4.35 -18.64 7.46
C ALA A 19 4.13 -19.65 8.61
N ASN A 20 4.77 -20.81 8.55
CA ASN A 20 4.65 -21.84 9.60
C ASN A 20 5.30 -21.40 10.92
N LEU A 21 6.43 -20.71 10.87
CA LEU A 21 7.06 -20.12 12.06
C LEU A 21 6.19 -18.99 12.63
N LEU A 22 5.64 -18.14 11.77
CA LEU A 22 4.77 -17.05 12.17
C LEU A 22 3.51 -17.54 12.92
N LEU A 23 2.95 -18.70 12.54
CA LEU A 23 1.84 -19.31 13.29
C LEU A 23 2.24 -19.62 14.74
N SER A 24 3.47 -20.10 14.96
CA SER A 24 3.97 -20.35 16.33
C SER A 24 4.11 -19.06 17.11
N ASP A 25 4.68 -18.03 16.46
CA ASP A 25 4.85 -16.73 17.09
C ASP A 25 3.49 -16.08 17.41
N LEU A 26 2.49 -16.25 16.55
CA LEU A 26 1.12 -15.79 16.78
C LEU A 26 0.49 -16.49 17.99
N ASP A 27 0.56 -17.83 18.02
CA ASP A 27 -0.02 -18.62 19.10
C ASP A 27 0.62 -18.25 20.45
N GLN A 28 1.94 -18.15 20.51
CA GLN A 28 2.67 -17.77 21.70
C GLN A 28 2.42 -16.32 22.13
N ALA A 29 2.45 -15.36 21.18
CA ALA A 29 2.32 -13.94 21.51
C ALA A 29 0.93 -13.56 22.00
N LEU A 30 -0.09 -14.37 21.69
CA LEU A 30 -1.47 -14.10 22.05
C LEU A 30 -1.99 -15.01 23.19
N ALA A 31 -1.18 -15.95 23.71
CA ALA A 31 -1.58 -16.93 24.71
C ALA A 31 -2.13 -16.31 26.00
N ASP A 32 -1.53 -15.21 26.48
CA ASP A 32 -1.96 -14.51 27.69
C ASP A 32 -2.97 -13.39 27.42
N ARG A 33 -3.52 -13.36 26.21
CA ARG A 33 -4.46 -12.32 25.77
C ARG A 33 -5.83 -12.97 25.55
N GLU A 34 -6.88 -12.31 25.90
CA GLU A 34 -8.26 -12.75 25.64
C GLU A 34 -8.61 -12.66 24.14
N LEU A 35 -7.67 -13.08 23.27
CA LEU A 35 -7.77 -13.04 21.82
C LEU A 35 -7.57 -14.44 21.26
N SER A 36 -8.58 -14.95 20.58
CA SER A 36 -8.51 -16.24 19.88
C SER A 36 -8.75 -15.98 18.38
N PRO A 37 -7.74 -15.53 17.63
CA PRO A 37 -7.93 -15.15 16.24
C PRO A 37 -8.06 -16.37 15.32
N GLU A 38 -8.77 -16.14 14.21
CA GLU A 38 -8.76 -17.00 13.04
C GLU A 38 -7.70 -16.46 12.08
N VAL A 39 -6.85 -17.31 11.55
CA VAL A 39 -5.79 -16.93 10.60
C VAL A 39 -6.21 -17.29 9.19
N LEU A 40 -6.15 -16.32 8.28
CA LEU A 40 -6.41 -16.51 6.86
C LEU A 40 -5.14 -16.18 6.07
N PHE A 41 -4.44 -17.20 5.60
CA PHE A 41 -3.40 -17.03 4.60
C PHE A 41 -4.03 -16.79 3.23
N VAL A 42 -3.51 -15.82 2.48
CA VAL A 42 -3.86 -15.62 1.08
C VAL A 42 -2.66 -16.05 0.25
N ASP A 43 -2.73 -17.28 -0.27
CA ASP A 43 -1.70 -17.83 -1.15
C ASP A 43 -1.81 -17.21 -2.54
N ASP A 44 -0.89 -16.32 -2.86
CA ASP A 44 -0.81 -15.58 -4.12
C ASP A 44 -0.31 -16.45 -5.29
N GLY A 45 -0.86 -17.65 -5.42
CA GLY A 45 -0.51 -18.58 -6.48
C GLY A 45 0.92 -19.10 -6.35
N SER A 46 1.29 -19.59 -5.19
CA SER A 46 2.61 -20.18 -4.94
C SER A 46 2.91 -21.30 -5.94
N THR A 47 4.15 -21.28 -6.45
CA THR A 47 4.67 -22.35 -7.34
C THR A 47 5.24 -23.52 -6.54
N GLN A 48 5.54 -23.31 -5.27
CA GLN A 48 5.91 -24.33 -4.31
C GLN A 48 4.65 -24.78 -3.57
N PRO A 49 4.32 -26.07 -3.58
CA PRO A 49 3.16 -26.56 -2.84
C PRO A 49 3.33 -26.32 -1.34
N MET A 50 2.21 -26.14 -0.66
CA MET A 50 2.18 -26.12 0.79
C MET A 50 2.80 -27.41 1.33
N PRO A 51 3.82 -27.35 2.22
CA PRO A 51 4.49 -28.55 2.68
C PRO A 51 3.55 -29.42 3.52
N PRO A 52 3.72 -30.77 3.46
CA PRO A 52 3.08 -31.66 4.41
C PRO A 52 3.42 -31.21 5.84
N GLY A 53 2.44 -31.20 6.73
CA GLY A 53 2.63 -30.73 8.11
C GLY A 53 2.59 -29.22 8.31
N PHE A 54 2.20 -28.43 7.30
CA PHE A 54 1.89 -27.02 7.50
C PHE A 54 0.73 -26.88 8.49
N ALA A 55 0.94 -26.10 9.55
CA ALA A 55 0.00 -25.95 10.67
C ALA A 55 -0.40 -27.26 11.38
N ASP A 56 0.36 -28.36 11.19
CA ASP A 56 0.11 -29.66 11.81
C ASP A 56 0.70 -29.71 13.24
N ARG A 57 0.09 -28.94 14.12
CA ARG A 57 0.39 -28.89 15.56
C ARG A 57 -0.82 -28.36 16.32
N PRO A 58 -0.97 -28.70 17.59
CA PRO A 58 -1.99 -28.08 18.42
C PRO A 58 -1.64 -26.61 18.66
N PHE A 59 -2.56 -25.73 18.38
CA PHE A 59 -2.51 -24.33 18.79
C PHE A 59 -3.39 -24.14 20.01
N THR A 60 -2.94 -23.31 20.96
CA THR A 60 -3.65 -23.05 22.21
C THR A 60 -4.53 -21.80 22.10
N THR A 61 -4.14 -20.88 21.24
CA THR A 61 -4.77 -19.56 21.11
C THR A 61 -5.49 -19.41 19.77
N LEU A 62 -4.93 -19.94 18.70
CA LEU A 62 -5.51 -19.82 17.38
C LEU A 62 -6.76 -20.68 17.25
N ARG A 63 -7.86 -20.07 16.78
CA ARG A 63 -9.14 -20.77 16.60
C ARG A 63 -9.18 -21.62 15.35
N SER A 64 -8.66 -21.08 14.24
CA SER A 64 -8.53 -21.79 12.97
C SER A 64 -7.43 -21.19 12.12
N VAL A 65 -6.92 -22.00 11.21
CA VAL A 65 -6.01 -21.58 10.13
C VAL A 65 -6.61 -22.04 8.80
N ASP A 66 -6.90 -21.08 7.95
CA ASP A 66 -7.45 -21.30 6.62
C ASP A 66 -6.48 -20.74 5.56
N VAL A 67 -6.41 -21.40 4.39
CA VAL A 67 -5.62 -20.96 3.24
C VAL A 67 -6.56 -20.67 2.08
N LEU A 68 -6.59 -19.42 1.66
CA LEU A 68 -7.28 -18.95 0.45
C LEU A 68 -6.30 -18.97 -0.71
N GLN A 69 -6.49 -19.91 -1.64
CA GLN A 69 -5.63 -20.06 -2.80
C GLN A 69 -6.10 -19.18 -3.96
N LEU A 70 -5.18 -18.40 -4.52
CA LEU A 70 -5.44 -17.64 -5.75
C LEU A 70 -5.08 -18.47 -6.99
N ARG A 71 -5.80 -18.22 -8.09
CA ARG A 71 -5.61 -18.94 -9.37
C ARG A 71 -4.25 -18.66 -10.01
N ARG A 72 -3.60 -17.58 -9.70
CA ARG A 72 -2.28 -17.16 -10.19
C ARG A 72 -1.67 -16.10 -9.29
N ASN A 73 -0.38 -15.88 -9.42
CA ASN A 73 0.29 -14.74 -8.78
C ASN A 73 -0.27 -13.41 -9.32
N LEU A 74 -0.72 -12.57 -8.40
CA LEU A 74 -1.25 -11.23 -8.66
C LEU A 74 -0.32 -10.14 -8.13
N GLY A 75 0.55 -10.49 -7.17
CA GLY A 75 1.40 -9.62 -6.41
C GLY A 75 0.78 -9.23 -5.05
N HIS A 76 1.64 -8.98 -4.10
CA HIS A 76 1.35 -8.80 -2.67
C HIS A 76 0.15 -7.89 -2.35
N GLN A 77 0.09 -6.68 -2.96
CA GLN A 77 -1.00 -5.72 -2.71
C GLN A 77 -2.36 -6.24 -3.18
N ARG A 78 -2.37 -6.97 -4.29
CA ARG A 78 -3.59 -7.56 -4.85
C ARG A 78 -4.05 -8.77 -4.05
N ALA A 79 -3.12 -9.55 -3.52
CA ALA A 79 -3.44 -10.64 -2.59
C ALA A 79 -4.12 -10.08 -1.31
N ILE A 80 -3.63 -8.96 -0.76
CA ILE A 80 -4.30 -8.26 0.33
C ILE A 80 -5.73 -7.86 -0.10
N ALA A 81 -5.90 -7.22 -1.26
CA ALA A 81 -7.21 -6.77 -1.73
C ALA A 81 -8.21 -7.92 -1.88
N VAL A 82 -7.78 -9.06 -2.46
CA VAL A 82 -8.62 -10.27 -2.56
C VAL A 82 -8.99 -10.80 -1.18
N GLY A 83 -8.02 -10.87 -0.26
CA GLY A 83 -8.27 -11.30 1.11
C GLY A 83 -9.25 -10.40 1.87
N LEU A 84 -9.13 -9.08 1.73
CA LEU A 84 -10.08 -8.12 2.33
C LEU A 84 -11.50 -8.33 1.82
N VAL A 85 -11.68 -8.51 0.50
CA VAL A 85 -12.98 -8.78 -0.11
C VAL A 85 -13.54 -10.12 0.37
N PHE A 86 -12.68 -11.17 0.40
CA PHE A 86 -13.10 -12.49 0.87
C PHE A 86 -13.59 -12.46 2.31
N VAL A 87 -12.86 -11.79 3.21
CA VAL A 87 -13.27 -11.62 4.62
C VAL A 87 -14.59 -10.86 4.70
N TYR A 88 -14.74 -9.77 3.96
CA TYR A 88 -15.97 -9.00 3.95
C TYR A 88 -17.20 -9.82 3.56
N GLN A 89 -17.05 -10.66 2.53
CA GLN A 89 -18.17 -11.45 1.99
C GLN A 89 -18.48 -12.72 2.81
N ASN A 90 -17.46 -13.34 3.41
CA ASN A 90 -17.61 -14.71 3.94
C ASN A 90 -17.34 -14.82 5.46
N LEU A 91 -16.61 -13.88 6.06
CA LEU A 91 -16.10 -14.01 7.41
C LEU A 91 -16.40 -12.73 8.25
N PRO A 92 -17.67 -12.46 8.60
CA PRO A 92 -17.99 -11.30 9.43
C PRO A 92 -17.21 -11.36 10.75
N CYS A 93 -16.53 -10.25 11.08
CA CYS A 93 -15.65 -10.16 12.23
C CYS A 93 -15.79 -8.79 12.93
N THR A 94 -15.21 -8.62 14.10
CA THR A 94 -15.15 -7.31 14.77
C THR A 94 -13.96 -6.53 14.27
N ALA A 95 -12.81 -7.20 14.12
CA ALA A 95 -11.55 -6.61 13.71
C ALA A 95 -10.80 -7.55 12.77
N LEU A 96 -10.23 -6.98 11.71
CA LEU A 96 -9.34 -7.67 10.78
C LEU A 96 -7.94 -7.10 10.93
N VAL A 97 -6.98 -7.96 11.27
CA VAL A 97 -5.55 -7.63 11.31
C VAL A 97 -4.96 -7.97 9.95
N VAL A 98 -4.30 -7.05 9.29
CA VAL A 98 -3.51 -7.30 8.08
C VAL A 98 -2.03 -7.25 8.46
N MET A 99 -1.26 -8.29 8.15
CA MET A 99 0.17 -8.36 8.42
C MET A 99 0.92 -9.19 7.38
N ASP A 100 2.22 -8.93 7.22
CA ASP A 100 3.07 -9.67 6.28
C ASP A 100 3.55 -11.01 6.87
N ALA A 101 3.81 -12.02 6.02
CA ALA A 101 4.20 -13.37 6.44
C ALA A 101 5.65 -13.49 6.93
N ASP A 102 6.49 -12.47 6.70
CA ASP A 102 7.93 -12.57 6.85
C ASP A 102 8.47 -12.35 8.28
N GLY A 103 7.60 -12.03 9.23
CA GLY A 103 7.94 -11.77 10.64
C GLY A 103 8.46 -10.36 10.92
N GLU A 104 8.57 -9.49 9.92
CA GLU A 104 8.91 -8.09 10.15
C GLU A 104 7.79 -7.34 10.88
N ASP A 105 6.53 -7.76 10.65
CA ASP A 105 5.36 -7.39 11.43
C ASP A 105 5.25 -8.38 12.60
N ARG A 106 5.45 -7.90 13.83
CA ARG A 106 5.55 -8.79 14.98
C ARG A 106 4.18 -9.12 15.55
N PRO A 107 3.83 -10.41 15.76
CA PRO A 107 2.61 -10.82 16.45
C PRO A 107 2.42 -10.17 17.82
N ALA A 108 3.50 -9.96 18.56
CA ALA A 108 3.49 -9.31 19.87
C ALA A 108 2.95 -7.85 19.85
N ASP A 109 2.90 -7.21 18.70
CA ASP A 109 2.39 -5.85 18.56
C ASP A 109 0.88 -5.81 18.24
N ILE A 110 0.25 -6.95 17.89
CA ILE A 110 -1.19 -7.04 17.63
C ILE A 110 -2.03 -6.54 18.82
N PRO A 111 -1.75 -6.92 20.09
CA PRO A 111 -2.48 -6.41 21.22
C PRO A 111 -2.44 -4.88 21.37
N LEU A 112 -1.31 -4.25 21.02
CA LEU A 112 -1.17 -2.80 21.05
C LEU A 112 -2.04 -2.13 20.00
N LEU A 113 -2.09 -2.68 18.78
CA LEU A 113 -2.95 -2.20 17.70
C LEU A 113 -4.43 -2.34 18.06
N ILE A 114 -4.82 -3.46 18.66
CA ILE A 114 -6.20 -3.71 19.11
C ILE A 114 -6.57 -2.79 20.28
N ALA A 115 -5.67 -2.54 21.23
CA ALA A 115 -5.92 -1.59 22.30
C ALA A 115 -6.17 -0.16 21.78
N GLU A 116 -5.40 0.29 20.76
CA GLU A 116 -5.66 1.59 20.14
C GLU A 116 -6.96 1.59 19.31
N PHE A 117 -7.30 0.48 18.67
CA PHE A 117 -8.60 0.31 18.01
C PHE A 117 -9.76 0.47 19.00
N ASP A 118 -9.68 -0.17 20.18
CA ASP A 118 -10.68 -0.05 21.24
C ASP A 118 -10.79 1.38 21.77
N ARG A 119 -9.62 2.01 21.99
CA ARG A 119 -9.56 3.39 22.40
C ARG A 119 -10.19 4.34 21.38
N ALA A 120 -9.98 4.10 20.09
CA ALA A 120 -10.61 4.89 19.02
C ALA A 120 -12.14 4.76 19.08
N GLY A 121 -12.67 3.55 19.33
CA GLY A 121 -14.10 3.30 19.52
C GLY A 121 -14.67 4.05 20.70
N GLN A 122 -13.98 4.03 21.85
CA GLN A 122 -14.38 4.77 23.07
C GLN A 122 -14.39 6.29 22.85
N LEU A 123 -13.53 6.81 21.99
CA LEU A 123 -13.45 8.23 21.61
C LEU A 123 -14.46 8.65 20.53
N GLY A 124 -15.44 7.81 20.21
CA GLY A 124 -16.48 8.10 19.21
C GLY A 124 -16.05 7.89 17.76
N ASN A 125 -14.92 7.20 17.50
CA ASN A 125 -14.43 6.88 16.18
C ASN A 125 -14.28 5.36 15.95
N PRO A 126 -15.35 4.56 16.06
CA PRO A 126 -15.28 3.09 16.00
C PRO A 126 -14.78 2.57 14.64
N GLY A 127 -14.97 3.36 13.57
CA GLY A 127 -14.51 3.00 12.22
C GLY A 127 -13.06 3.37 11.92
N SER A 128 -12.26 3.81 12.89
CA SER A 128 -10.87 4.18 12.62
C SER A 128 -9.98 2.97 12.41
N ILE A 129 -9.30 2.91 11.26
CA ILE A 129 -8.23 1.93 10.99
C ILE A 129 -7.00 2.30 11.81
N VAL A 130 -6.34 1.32 12.43
CA VAL A 130 -5.11 1.55 13.20
C VAL A 130 -3.93 0.93 12.49
N PHE A 131 -2.98 1.76 12.05
CA PHE A 131 -1.75 1.33 11.41
C PHE A 131 -0.56 1.27 12.36
N ALA A 132 0.30 0.28 12.14
CA ALA A 132 1.65 0.27 12.68
C ALA A 132 2.54 1.22 11.86
N ALA A 133 2.97 2.33 12.46
CA ALA A 133 3.93 3.24 11.84
C ALA A 133 5.35 2.85 12.22
N ARG A 134 6.23 2.64 11.24
CA ARG A 134 7.63 2.27 11.51
C ARG A 134 8.38 3.37 12.26
N ALA A 135 8.81 3.09 13.49
CA ALA A 135 9.41 4.08 14.40
C ALA A 135 10.78 4.59 13.95
N LYS A 136 11.65 3.77 13.34
CA LYS A 136 12.99 4.13 12.83
C LYS A 136 13.45 3.21 11.70
N ARG A 137 14.11 3.80 10.68
CA ARG A 137 14.84 3.07 9.65
C ARG A 137 16.35 3.20 9.88
N LEU A 138 17.01 2.08 10.14
CA LEU A 138 18.47 1.99 10.15
C LEU A 138 18.96 1.69 8.73
N GLU A 139 19.01 2.70 7.87
CA GLU A 139 19.42 2.53 6.48
C GLU A 139 20.64 3.40 6.16
N ARG A 140 21.41 3.00 5.10
CA ARG A 140 22.59 3.73 4.62
C ARG A 140 22.23 5.17 4.24
N LEU A 141 23.17 6.10 4.42
CA LEU A 141 22.97 7.54 4.19
C LEU A 141 22.45 7.87 2.77
N SER A 142 22.98 7.18 1.74
CA SER A 142 22.54 7.34 0.35
C SER A 142 21.07 6.98 0.13
N PHE A 143 20.62 5.88 0.73
CA PHE A 143 19.21 5.48 0.66
C PHE A 143 18.30 6.47 1.40
N ARG A 144 18.76 7.03 2.52
CA ARG A 144 18.01 8.05 3.28
C ARG A 144 17.82 9.33 2.47
N ALA A 145 18.83 9.75 1.70
CA ALA A 145 18.74 10.92 0.82
C ALA A 145 17.73 10.70 -0.31
N LEU A 146 17.83 9.57 -1.01
CA LEU A 146 16.89 9.19 -2.07
C LEU A 146 15.45 9.05 -1.54
N TYR A 147 15.28 8.46 -0.37
CA TYR A 147 13.96 8.33 0.26
C TYR A 147 13.39 9.69 0.70
N ARG A 148 14.23 10.63 1.16
CA ARG A 148 13.77 12.00 1.43
C ARG A 148 13.30 12.69 0.17
N LEU A 149 14.09 12.58 -0.91
CA LEU A 149 13.72 13.14 -2.21
C LEU A 149 12.39 12.55 -2.70
N TYR A 150 12.25 11.23 -2.66
CA TYR A 150 10.99 10.55 -2.99
C TYR A 150 9.82 11.11 -2.18
N ARG A 151 9.98 11.28 -0.86
CA ARG A 151 8.92 11.82 0.02
C ARG A 151 8.53 13.25 -0.31
N VAL A 152 9.51 14.10 -0.65
CA VAL A 152 9.26 15.49 -1.05
C VAL A 152 8.48 15.50 -2.36
N ILE A 153 8.93 14.74 -3.36
CA ILE A 153 8.24 14.62 -4.66
C ILE A 153 6.82 14.07 -4.46
N HIS A 154 6.67 13.02 -3.64
CA HIS A 154 5.36 12.44 -3.34
C HIS A 154 4.44 13.48 -2.72
N LEU A 155 4.89 14.22 -1.70
CA LEU A 155 4.10 15.26 -1.04
C LEU A 155 3.71 16.38 -2.02
N LEU A 156 4.66 16.85 -2.82
CA LEU A 156 4.41 17.92 -3.82
C LEU A 156 3.40 17.49 -4.87
N LEU A 157 3.48 16.23 -5.33
CA LEU A 157 2.62 15.74 -6.40
C LEU A 157 1.25 15.24 -5.89
N THR A 158 1.18 14.61 -4.71
CA THR A 158 -0.08 14.03 -4.19
C THR A 158 -0.77 14.89 -3.14
N GLY A 159 -0.02 15.66 -2.36
CA GLY A 159 -0.51 16.40 -1.20
C GLY A 159 -0.54 15.58 0.09
N ASP A 160 -0.36 14.27 0.01
CA ASP A 160 -0.42 13.33 1.12
C ASP A 160 0.94 12.66 1.39
N GLN A 161 1.11 12.12 2.57
CA GLN A 161 2.29 11.33 2.92
C GLN A 161 1.89 9.94 3.37
N VAL A 162 2.18 8.93 2.56
CA VAL A 162 2.04 7.54 2.96
C VAL A 162 3.23 7.15 3.86
N ARG A 163 3.00 7.14 5.17
CA ARG A 163 4.03 6.82 6.19
C ARG A 163 3.80 5.49 6.87
N VAL A 164 2.75 4.79 6.51
CA VAL A 164 2.32 3.52 7.09
C VAL A 164 2.51 2.39 6.09
N GLY A 165 2.72 1.19 6.60
CA GLY A 165 2.78 -0.05 5.81
C GLY A 165 1.43 -0.76 5.75
N ASN A 166 1.47 -2.08 5.57
CA ASN A 166 0.26 -2.91 5.52
C ASN A 166 -0.21 -3.33 6.91
N PHE A 167 0.69 -3.41 7.91
CA PHE A 167 0.36 -3.86 9.26
C PHE A 167 -0.64 -2.93 9.91
N SER A 168 -1.86 -3.44 10.11
CA SER A 168 -2.98 -2.62 10.57
C SER A 168 -4.11 -3.46 11.15
N VAL A 169 -4.96 -2.81 11.95
CA VAL A 169 -6.27 -3.33 12.38
C VAL A 169 -7.35 -2.56 11.66
N VAL A 170 -8.21 -3.28 10.95
CA VAL A 170 -9.32 -2.74 10.16
C VAL A 170 -10.63 -3.11 10.83
N PRO A 171 -11.46 -2.15 11.28
CA PRO A 171 -12.83 -2.39 11.71
C PRO A 171 -13.66 -2.96 10.57
N PHE A 172 -14.55 -3.91 10.85
CA PHE A 172 -15.41 -4.51 9.81
C PHE A 172 -16.28 -3.47 9.08
N GLU A 173 -16.78 -2.47 9.78
CA GLU A 173 -17.57 -1.39 9.16
C GLU A 173 -16.73 -0.56 8.16
N SER A 174 -15.44 -0.38 8.43
CA SER A 174 -14.53 0.31 7.52
C SER A 174 -14.08 -0.58 6.36
N LEU A 175 -14.05 -1.89 6.57
CA LEU A 175 -13.84 -2.85 5.50
C LEU A 175 -14.92 -2.74 4.42
N ALA A 176 -16.19 -2.55 4.80
CA ALA A 176 -17.29 -2.31 3.88
C ALA A 176 -17.04 -1.10 2.95
N LYS A 177 -16.38 -0.06 3.46
CA LYS A 177 -16.00 1.12 2.67
C LYS A 177 -14.81 0.87 1.75
N LEU A 178 -13.86 0.02 2.17
CA LEU A 178 -12.63 -0.25 1.42
C LEU A 178 -12.84 -1.19 0.24
N VAL A 179 -13.68 -2.22 0.39
CA VAL A 179 -13.86 -3.25 -0.66
C VAL A 179 -14.50 -2.73 -1.94
N VAL A 180 -15.04 -1.50 -1.92
CA VAL A 180 -15.56 -0.81 -3.10
C VAL A 180 -14.60 0.22 -3.70
N VAL A 181 -13.40 0.40 -3.12
CA VAL A 181 -12.38 1.35 -3.56
C VAL A 181 -11.43 0.69 -4.57
N PRO A 182 -11.46 1.04 -5.88
CA PRO A 182 -10.64 0.40 -6.89
C PRO A 182 -9.13 0.52 -6.63
N GLU A 183 -8.71 1.60 -6.00
CA GLU A 183 -7.31 1.90 -5.70
C GLU A 183 -6.64 0.89 -4.74
N ILE A 184 -7.45 0.13 -3.97
CA ILE A 184 -6.93 -0.93 -3.07
C ILE A 184 -6.17 -2.02 -3.85
N TRP A 185 -6.50 -2.18 -5.13
CA TRP A 185 -5.84 -3.11 -6.05
C TRP A 185 -4.39 -2.73 -6.35
N ASN A 186 -4.06 -1.46 -6.22
CA ASN A 186 -2.72 -0.93 -6.50
C ASN A 186 -1.88 -0.81 -5.23
N HIS A 187 -2.44 -0.23 -4.17
CA HIS A 187 -1.70 -0.03 -2.94
C HIS A 187 -2.64 0.18 -1.74
N TYR A 188 -2.69 -0.79 -0.84
CA TYR A 188 -3.60 -0.81 0.31
C TYR A 188 -3.54 0.45 1.17
N ALA A 189 -2.36 0.78 1.73
CA ALA A 189 -2.23 1.93 2.63
C ALA A 189 -2.54 3.27 1.95
N ALA A 190 -2.11 3.46 0.69
CA ALA A 190 -2.41 4.66 -0.06
C ALA A 190 -3.92 4.78 -0.37
N ALA A 191 -4.58 3.66 -0.70
CA ALA A 191 -6.02 3.62 -0.93
C ALA A 191 -6.82 3.98 0.34
N VAL A 192 -6.41 3.48 1.51
CA VAL A 192 -7.04 3.86 2.78
C VAL A 192 -6.95 5.37 3.02
N ILE A 193 -5.76 5.96 2.86
CA ILE A 193 -5.57 7.41 3.05
C ILE A 193 -6.44 8.19 2.06
N ARG A 194 -6.41 7.79 0.77
CA ARG A 194 -7.16 8.48 -0.29
C ARG A 194 -8.67 8.34 -0.12
N SER A 195 -9.17 7.21 0.35
CA SER A 195 -10.61 6.98 0.57
C SER A 195 -11.20 7.81 1.71
N ARG A 196 -10.34 8.56 2.44
CA ARG A 196 -10.73 9.38 3.61
C ARG A 196 -11.41 8.56 4.71
N VAL A 197 -11.18 7.27 4.76
CA VAL A 197 -11.55 6.46 5.93
C VAL A 197 -10.69 6.93 7.09
N ALA A 198 -11.30 7.16 8.24
CA ALA A 198 -10.58 7.58 9.43
C ALA A 198 -9.50 6.57 9.79
N PHE A 199 -8.28 7.04 10.03
CA PHE A 199 -7.20 6.18 10.47
C PHE A 199 -6.34 6.85 11.53
N ARG A 200 -5.67 6.01 12.31
CA ARG A 200 -4.65 6.40 13.29
C ARG A 200 -3.39 5.59 13.04
N SER A 201 -2.29 5.99 13.62
CA SER A 201 -1.06 5.22 13.57
C SER A 201 -0.34 5.25 14.91
N ILE A 202 0.20 4.10 15.31
CA ILE A 202 1.06 4.00 16.49
C ILE A 202 2.47 3.61 16.08
N PRO A 203 3.52 4.21 16.70
CA PRO A 203 4.89 3.88 16.38
C PRO A 203 5.23 2.48 16.88
N ILE A 204 5.66 1.60 15.97
CA ILE A 204 6.03 0.21 16.27
C ILE A 204 7.43 -0.06 15.73
N ALA A 205 8.23 -0.82 16.48
CA ALA A 205 9.53 -1.27 16.04
C ALA A 205 9.40 -2.43 15.04
N ARG A 206 10.17 -2.41 13.96
CA ARG A 206 10.20 -3.49 12.97
C ARG A 206 10.83 -4.74 13.58
N GLY A 207 10.22 -5.89 13.37
CA GLY A 207 10.77 -7.20 13.67
C GLY A 207 11.94 -7.57 12.76
N LYS A 208 12.56 -8.68 13.06
CA LYS A 208 13.54 -9.33 12.19
C LYS A 208 12.81 -10.34 11.30
N ARG A 209 13.24 -10.45 10.06
CA ARG A 209 12.74 -11.47 9.16
C ARG A 209 13.01 -12.87 9.72
N LEU A 210 11.99 -13.73 9.70
CA LEU A 210 12.07 -15.09 10.26
C LEU A 210 12.98 -16.00 9.42
N VAL A 211 12.82 -15.92 8.07
CA VAL A 211 13.54 -16.80 7.15
C VAL A 211 14.01 -16.01 5.92
N GLY A 212 15.19 -16.35 5.43
CA GLY A 212 15.71 -15.89 4.14
C GLY A 212 16.08 -14.41 4.07
N LYS A 213 16.23 -13.93 2.84
CA LYS A 213 16.54 -12.51 2.51
C LYS A 213 15.34 -11.87 1.81
N SER A 214 15.25 -10.55 1.87
CA SER A 214 14.22 -9.82 1.14
C SER A 214 14.24 -10.20 -0.35
N LYS A 215 13.10 -10.65 -0.87
CA LYS A 215 12.90 -10.97 -2.29
C LYS A 215 12.69 -9.71 -3.14
N MET A 216 12.54 -8.54 -2.49
CA MET A 216 12.29 -7.28 -3.16
C MET A 216 13.59 -6.71 -3.74
N ASN A 217 13.73 -6.79 -5.07
CA ASN A 217 14.83 -6.15 -5.79
C ASN A 217 14.54 -4.65 -6.01
N PHE A 218 15.52 -3.91 -6.55
CA PHE A 218 15.41 -2.48 -6.80
C PHE A 218 14.21 -2.12 -7.72
N ILE A 219 13.96 -2.93 -8.75
CA ILE A 219 12.84 -2.71 -9.69
C ILE A 219 11.50 -2.90 -8.96
N ALA A 220 11.37 -3.95 -8.15
CA ALA A 220 10.17 -4.19 -7.36
C ALA A 220 9.92 -3.07 -6.35
N LEU A 221 10.98 -2.54 -5.72
CA LEU A 221 10.89 -1.40 -4.80
C LEU A 221 10.43 -0.13 -5.53
N LEU A 222 10.98 0.13 -6.74
CA LEU A 222 10.59 1.25 -7.58
C LEU A 222 9.11 1.14 -8.00
N LEU A 223 8.71 -0.03 -8.49
CA LEU A 223 7.31 -0.28 -8.89
C LEU A 223 6.35 -0.14 -7.71
N HIS A 224 6.74 -0.61 -6.53
CA HIS A 224 5.95 -0.43 -5.30
C HIS A 224 5.81 1.05 -4.92
N GLY A 225 6.89 1.83 -5.03
CA GLY A 225 6.83 3.28 -4.83
C GLY A 225 5.95 3.98 -5.87
N LEU A 226 6.06 3.60 -7.15
CA LEU A 226 5.22 4.15 -8.21
C LEU A 226 3.75 3.77 -8.04
N SER A 227 3.44 2.57 -7.55
CA SER A 227 2.04 2.15 -7.33
C SER A 227 1.28 3.07 -6.37
N ALA A 228 1.98 3.66 -5.38
CA ALA A 228 1.42 4.67 -4.50
C ALA A 228 1.05 5.97 -5.24
N PHE A 229 1.86 6.38 -6.25
CA PHE A 229 1.52 7.52 -7.11
C PHE A 229 0.31 7.26 -7.99
N PHE A 230 0.15 6.03 -8.52
CA PHE A 230 -1.01 5.68 -9.34
C PHE A 230 -2.34 5.80 -8.60
N VAL A 231 -2.34 5.59 -7.28
CA VAL A 231 -3.50 5.85 -6.43
C VAL A 231 -3.98 7.31 -6.53
N TYR A 232 -3.04 8.25 -6.74
CA TYR A 232 -3.30 9.70 -6.84
C TYR A 232 -3.16 10.22 -8.28
N GLY A 233 -3.26 9.37 -9.29
CA GLY A 233 -2.94 9.70 -10.67
C GLY A 233 -3.64 10.94 -11.23
N ASP A 234 -4.90 11.17 -10.86
CA ASP A 234 -5.69 12.36 -11.24
C ASP A 234 -5.11 13.65 -10.62
N ILE A 235 -4.79 13.63 -9.33
CA ILE A 235 -4.20 14.77 -8.63
C ILE A 235 -2.80 15.06 -9.18
N VAL A 236 -2.00 14.02 -9.36
CA VAL A 236 -0.64 14.11 -9.93
C VAL A 236 -0.71 14.71 -11.34
N GLY A 237 -1.59 14.18 -12.19
CA GLY A 237 -1.76 14.67 -13.54
C GLY A 237 -2.20 16.13 -13.60
N ALA A 238 -3.18 16.54 -12.79
CA ALA A 238 -3.64 17.93 -12.71
C ALA A 238 -2.50 18.87 -12.23
N ARG A 239 -1.75 18.50 -11.21
CA ARG A 239 -0.61 19.30 -10.72
C ARG A 239 0.51 19.41 -11.73
N LEU A 240 0.82 18.34 -12.45
CA LEU A 240 1.81 18.38 -13.54
C LEU A 240 1.38 19.34 -14.64
N LEU A 241 0.10 19.32 -15.07
CA LEU A 241 -0.41 20.27 -16.05
C LEU A 241 -0.30 21.72 -15.58
N ILE A 242 -0.66 22.00 -14.33
CA ILE A 242 -0.51 23.34 -13.75
C ILE A 242 0.98 23.76 -13.71
N ALA A 243 1.86 22.87 -13.28
CA ALA A 243 3.30 23.15 -13.22
C ALA A 243 3.89 23.45 -14.62
N ILE A 244 3.49 22.69 -15.62
CA ILE A 244 3.91 22.91 -17.03
C ILE A 244 3.38 24.25 -17.53
N ALA A 245 2.09 24.57 -17.28
CA ALA A 245 1.52 25.85 -17.70
C ALA A 245 2.24 27.04 -17.07
N LEU A 246 2.54 26.96 -15.75
CA LEU A 246 3.31 28.00 -15.05
C LEU A 246 4.74 28.12 -15.60
N ALA A 247 5.41 26.98 -15.89
CA ALA A 247 6.74 26.98 -16.45
C ALA A 247 6.76 27.63 -17.85
N LEU A 248 5.75 27.38 -18.70
CA LEU A 248 5.61 28.03 -19.99
C LEU A 248 5.39 29.53 -19.86
N ILE A 249 4.58 29.99 -18.90
CA ILE A 249 4.40 31.43 -18.64
C ILE A 249 5.73 32.08 -18.26
N VAL A 250 6.47 31.46 -17.33
CA VAL A 250 7.80 31.94 -16.91
C VAL A 250 8.75 32.00 -18.10
N GLU A 251 8.75 30.98 -18.96
CA GLU A 251 9.59 30.94 -20.14
C GLU A 251 9.25 32.06 -21.12
N VAL A 252 7.97 32.28 -21.41
CA VAL A 252 7.55 33.40 -22.26
C VAL A 252 8.04 34.74 -21.72
N LEU A 253 7.95 34.95 -20.39
CA LEU A 253 8.47 36.14 -19.74
C LEU A 253 10.00 36.26 -19.86
N LEU A 254 10.72 35.15 -19.68
CA LEU A 254 12.18 35.12 -19.84
C LEU A 254 12.61 35.39 -21.28
N VAL A 255 11.90 34.85 -22.27
CA VAL A 255 12.14 35.14 -23.69
C VAL A 255 11.87 36.62 -23.98
N ALA A 256 10.77 37.17 -23.50
CA ALA A 256 10.45 38.59 -23.68
C ALA A 256 11.51 39.51 -23.04
N ALA A 257 11.96 39.19 -21.83
CA ALA A 257 13.07 39.88 -21.17
C ALA A 257 14.39 39.77 -21.96
N GLY A 258 14.70 38.57 -22.45
CA GLY A 258 15.87 38.31 -23.31
C GLY A 258 15.84 39.11 -24.58
N VAL A 259 14.72 39.24 -25.26
CA VAL A 259 14.53 40.08 -26.44
C VAL A 259 14.74 41.55 -26.10
N ALA A 260 14.22 42.04 -24.98
CA ALA A 260 14.44 43.42 -24.54
C ALA A 260 15.95 43.71 -24.30
N VAL A 261 16.66 42.78 -23.66
CA VAL A 261 18.09 42.85 -23.39
C VAL A 261 18.92 42.76 -24.70
N TRP A 262 18.45 42.00 -25.71
CA TRP A 262 19.11 41.91 -27.02
C TRP A 262 19.36 43.28 -27.65
N PHE A 263 18.43 44.20 -27.51
CA PHE A 263 18.57 45.57 -28.07
C PHE A 263 19.54 46.45 -27.27
N THR A 264 20.02 45.99 -26.11
CA THR A 264 20.85 46.82 -25.16
C THR A 264 22.21 46.20 -24.86
N THR A 265 22.51 44.94 -25.29
CA THR A 265 23.70 44.18 -24.80
C THR A 265 24.43 43.44 -25.90
N ILE A 266 25.56 42.81 -25.53
CA ILE A 266 26.49 42.05 -26.41
C ILE A 266 25.76 40.92 -27.14
N PRO A 267 25.81 40.88 -28.50
CA PRO A 267 25.03 39.94 -29.33
C PRO A 267 25.21 38.45 -28.97
N ASN A 268 26.41 38.01 -28.65
CA ASN A 268 26.71 36.58 -28.44
C ASN A 268 26.02 36.00 -27.21
N VAL A 269 25.83 36.75 -26.13
CA VAL A 269 25.16 36.29 -24.91
C VAL A 269 23.67 36.16 -25.16
N ALA A 270 23.09 37.10 -25.89
CA ALA A 270 21.69 37.09 -26.25
C ALA A 270 21.33 35.92 -27.17
N VAL A 271 22.20 35.58 -28.13
CA VAL A 271 22.00 34.38 -29.00
C VAL A 271 22.00 33.10 -28.18
N LEU A 272 22.95 32.91 -27.28
CA LEU A 272 22.99 31.70 -26.41
C LEU A 272 21.75 31.61 -25.55
N ALA A 273 21.30 32.71 -24.92
CA ALA A 273 20.10 32.75 -24.13
C ALA A 273 18.85 32.37 -24.95
N ALA A 274 18.72 32.85 -26.19
CA ALA A 274 17.65 32.49 -27.11
C ALA A 274 17.62 30.98 -27.44
N TYR A 275 18.79 30.37 -27.72
CA TYR A 275 18.86 28.92 -27.94
C TYR A 275 18.44 28.12 -26.71
N VAL A 276 18.90 28.49 -25.52
CA VAL A 276 18.51 27.81 -24.28
C VAL A 276 17.03 27.90 -24.05
N ALA A 277 16.45 29.09 -24.21
CA ALA A 277 15.00 29.29 -24.08
C ALA A 277 14.23 28.47 -25.10
N ALA A 278 14.66 28.44 -26.38
CA ALA A 278 13.98 27.65 -27.42
C ALA A 278 14.01 26.14 -27.08
N ILE A 279 15.13 25.61 -26.58
CA ILE A 279 15.25 24.20 -26.19
C ILE A 279 14.31 23.91 -25.00
N LEU A 280 14.28 24.75 -23.97
CA LEU A 280 13.40 24.60 -22.83
C LEU A 280 11.93 24.65 -23.23
N GLY A 281 11.54 25.56 -24.13
CA GLY A 281 10.18 25.66 -24.67
C GLY A 281 9.74 24.42 -25.43
N ILE A 282 10.61 23.86 -26.24
CA ILE A 282 10.33 22.60 -26.95
C ILE A 282 10.11 21.46 -25.93
N LEU A 283 10.96 21.35 -24.90
CA LEU A 283 10.84 20.32 -23.88
C LEU A 283 9.53 20.48 -23.09
N LEU A 284 9.18 21.69 -22.68
CA LEU A 284 7.92 21.96 -21.97
C LEU A 284 6.69 21.70 -22.87
N LEU A 285 6.76 22.09 -24.15
CA LEU A 285 5.68 21.82 -25.11
C LEU A 285 5.46 20.31 -25.30
N GLN A 286 6.53 19.51 -25.32
CA GLN A 286 6.44 18.05 -25.39
C GLN A 286 5.90 17.42 -24.09
N ALA A 287 6.12 18.05 -22.95
CA ALA A 287 5.59 17.56 -21.68
C ALA A 287 4.07 17.68 -21.57
N ILE A 288 3.44 18.64 -22.28
CA ILE A 288 1.98 18.83 -22.28
C ILE A 288 1.22 17.59 -22.76
N PRO A 289 1.47 17.02 -23.95
CA PRO A 289 0.74 15.84 -24.41
C PRO A 289 0.96 14.63 -23.49
N VAL A 290 2.16 14.46 -22.91
CA VAL A 290 2.43 13.39 -21.95
C VAL A 290 1.57 13.56 -20.71
N ALA A 291 1.49 14.76 -20.14
CA ALA A 291 0.65 15.03 -18.98
C ALA A 291 -0.85 14.88 -19.29
N LEU A 292 -1.30 15.31 -20.48
CA LEU A 292 -2.69 15.12 -20.93
C LEU A 292 -3.02 13.64 -21.10
N ILE A 293 -2.16 12.84 -21.74
CA ILE A 293 -2.34 11.40 -21.87
C ILE A 293 -2.50 10.77 -20.49
N LEU A 294 -1.63 11.12 -19.54
CA LEU A 294 -1.72 10.62 -18.15
C LEU A 294 -3.08 10.95 -17.54
N VAL A 295 -3.51 12.22 -17.61
CA VAL A 295 -4.80 12.67 -17.06
C VAL A 295 -5.96 11.95 -17.72
N PHE A 296 -6.00 11.91 -19.06
CA PHE A 296 -7.10 11.25 -19.78
C PHE A 296 -7.14 9.74 -19.52
N THR A 297 -5.98 9.08 -19.40
CA THR A 297 -5.91 7.65 -19.03
C THR A 297 -6.51 7.41 -17.65
N VAL A 298 -6.16 8.26 -16.68
CA VAL A 298 -6.66 8.13 -15.31
C VAL A 298 -8.17 8.47 -15.24
N ILE A 299 -8.63 9.53 -15.90
CA ILE A 299 -10.05 9.89 -15.92
C ILE A 299 -10.84 8.82 -16.68
N GLY A 300 -10.34 8.35 -17.82
CA GLY A 300 -10.97 7.30 -18.61
C GLY A 300 -11.11 5.97 -17.85
N SER A 301 -10.13 5.63 -17.01
CA SER A 301 -10.21 4.44 -16.15
C SER A 301 -11.30 4.54 -15.07
N ARG A 302 -11.70 5.75 -14.69
CA ARG A 302 -12.81 5.99 -13.75
C ARG A 302 -14.18 5.90 -14.38
N VAL A 303 -14.31 6.37 -15.64
CA VAL A 303 -15.58 6.31 -16.38
C VAL A 303 -15.92 4.88 -16.78
N ASN A 304 -14.91 4.12 -17.18
CA ASN A 304 -15.05 2.68 -17.38
C ASN A 304 -14.88 2.00 -16.02
N ALA A 305 -15.96 1.50 -15.40
CA ALA A 305 -15.95 0.70 -14.20
C ALA A 305 -15.19 -0.64 -14.43
N GLY A 306 -13.92 -0.52 -14.86
CA GLY A 306 -13.09 -1.62 -15.31
C GLY A 306 -12.89 -2.65 -14.23
N PHE A 307 -12.50 -2.23 -13.03
CA PHE A 307 -12.25 -3.11 -11.90
C PHE A 307 -12.93 -2.59 -10.63
N LEU A 308 -13.77 -3.42 -10.04
CA LEU A 308 -14.37 -3.19 -8.73
C LEU A 308 -13.98 -4.36 -7.80
N PRO A 309 -13.21 -4.12 -6.72
CA PRO A 309 -12.73 -5.21 -5.88
C PRO A 309 -13.82 -6.15 -5.42
N LEU A 310 -14.93 -5.62 -4.90
CA LEU A 310 -16.05 -6.42 -4.40
C LEU A 310 -16.68 -7.34 -5.47
N ARG A 311 -16.69 -6.92 -6.75
CA ARG A 311 -17.23 -7.69 -7.87
C ARG A 311 -16.20 -8.67 -8.42
N ASP A 312 -14.96 -8.21 -8.59
CA ASP A 312 -13.99 -8.89 -9.45
C ASP A 312 -12.99 -9.77 -8.68
N CYS A 313 -12.69 -9.45 -7.41
CA CYS A 313 -11.79 -10.26 -6.59
C CYS A 313 -12.21 -11.74 -6.46
N PRO A 314 -13.50 -12.10 -6.33
CA PRO A 314 -13.90 -13.50 -6.24
C PRO A 314 -13.46 -14.36 -7.42
N TYR A 315 -13.33 -13.78 -8.62
CA TYR A 315 -12.84 -14.52 -9.81
C TYR A 315 -11.40 -15.00 -9.70
N PHE A 316 -10.60 -14.40 -8.83
CA PHE A 316 -9.21 -14.81 -8.61
C PHE A 316 -9.05 -15.90 -7.56
N VAL A 317 -10.11 -16.20 -6.81
CA VAL A 317 -10.10 -17.26 -5.80
C VAL A 317 -10.24 -18.62 -6.50
N SER A 318 -9.35 -19.56 -6.17
CA SER A 318 -9.38 -20.95 -6.63
C SER A 318 -10.10 -21.84 -5.65
N SER A 319 -9.66 -21.82 -4.40
CA SER A 319 -10.19 -22.65 -3.33
C SER A 319 -9.92 -22.04 -1.95
N VAL A 320 -10.62 -22.56 -0.96
CA VAL A 320 -10.34 -22.32 0.45
C VAL A 320 -10.16 -23.65 1.13
N GLN A 321 -9.06 -23.81 1.83
CA GLN A 321 -8.74 -25.03 2.55
C GLN A 321 -8.54 -24.71 4.03
N ARG A 322 -9.26 -25.41 4.90
CA ARG A 322 -8.98 -25.38 6.34
C ARG A 322 -7.82 -26.31 6.63
N VAL A 323 -6.80 -25.80 7.31
CA VAL A 323 -5.63 -26.59 7.70
C VAL A 323 -5.52 -26.80 9.21
N PHE A 324 -6.24 -25.99 10.00
CA PHE A 324 -6.40 -26.18 11.44
C PHE A 324 -7.74 -25.60 11.93
N PRO A 325 -8.45 -26.28 12.87
CA PRO A 325 -8.23 -27.67 13.21
C PRO A 325 -8.40 -28.55 11.97
N CYS A 326 -7.65 -29.64 11.92
CA CYS A 326 -7.83 -30.63 10.84
C CYS A 326 -9.29 -31.11 10.83
N ALA A 327 -9.91 -31.14 9.63
CA ALA A 327 -11.30 -31.57 9.43
C ALA A 327 -11.46 -33.08 9.73
#